data_cd6479ef893e8527658e6bf08aa85dff
#
_entry.id   cd6479ef893e8527658e6bf08aa85dff
#
_cell.length_a   1.000
_cell.length_b   1.000
_cell.length_c   1.000
_cell.angle_alpha   90.00
_cell.angle_beta   90.00
_cell.angle_gamma   90.00
#
_symmetry.space_group_name_H-M   'P 1'
#
loop_
_entity.id
_entity.type
_entity.pdbx_description
1 polymer ?
#
loop_
_entity_poly.entity_id
_entity_poly.type
_entity_poly.pdbx_seq_one_letter_code
_entity_poly.pdbx_strand_id
1 'polypeptide(L)'
;MYYRKIHESGGIMNNGLDVSRSLRIVETLKSELLEGIATLYRHLADPVLEDTRDVAADTLSEMIVIGYLLGKRLGVDYSRMDRHISKKIRLGLINENEIEKYFGDLSELARARSGEAS
;
A
#
# COMPACT_ATOMS: atom_id res chain seq x y z
N MET A 1 4.95 11.58 -14.69
CA MET A 1 3.62 11.65 -14.11
C MET A 1 3.04 13.03 -14.27
N TYR A 2 1.74 13.13 -14.46
CA TYR A 2 1.10 14.41 -14.70
C TYR A 2 1.28 15.40 -13.54
N TYR A 3 1.34 14.89 -12.31
CA TYR A 3 1.55 15.72 -11.14
C TYR A 3 2.87 16.50 -11.24
N ARG A 4 3.93 15.81 -11.65
CA ARG A 4 5.22 16.45 -11.82
C ARG A 4 5.19 17.51 -12.91
N LYS A 5 4.48 17.22 -14.00
CA LYS A 5 4.33 18.16 -15.09
C LYS A 5 3.66 19.45 -14.62
N ILE A 6 2.59 19.31 -13.84
CA ILE A 6 1.88 20.45 -13.30
C ILE A 6 2.82 21.26 -12.42
N HIS A 7 3.60 20.59 -11.61
CA HIS A 7 4.55 21.24 -10.71
C HIS A 7 5.60 22.02 -11.50
N GLU A 8 6.14 21.43 -12.54
CA GLU A 8 7.17 22.07 -13.36
C GLU A 8 6.64 23.29 -14.12
N SER A 9 5.41 23.26 -14.54
CA SER A 9 4.81 24.37 -15.26
C SER A 9 4.26 25.44 -14.33
N GLY A 10 4.34 25.22 -13.02
CA GLY A 10 3.66 26.06 -12.07
C GLY A 10 4.34 27.37 -11.78
N GLY A 11 3.54 28.42 -11.71
CA GLY A 11 3.91 29.65 -11.03
C GLY A 11 3.32 29.62 -9.63
N ILE A 12 3.28 30.79 -8.99
CA ILE A 12 2.79 30.90 -7.62
C ILE A 12 1.32 30.43 -7.51
N MET A 13 0.50 30.80 -8.48
CA MET A 13 -0.92 30.43 -8.49
C MET A 13 -1.09 28.92 -8.66
N ASN A 14 -0.25 28.30 -9.51
CA ASN A 14 -0.30 26.86 -9.71
C ASN A 14 0.13 26.12 -8.46
N ASN A 15 1.05 26.66 -7.68
CA ASN A 15 1.47 26.07 -6.42
C ASN A 15 0.30 25.96 -5.44
N GLY A 16 -0.53 27.00 -5.36
CA GLY A 16 -1.70 26.96 -4.50
C GLY A 16 -2.71 25.92 -4.95
N LEU A 17 -2.94 25.81 -6.26
CA LEU A 17 -3.82 24.80 -6.81
C LEU A 17 -3.27 23.39 -6.58
N ASP A 18 -1.96 23.22 -6.73
CA ASP A 18 -1.32 21.92 -6.53
C ASP A 18 -1.42 21.47 -5.07
N VAL A 19 -1.25 22.40 -4.13
CA VAL A 19 -1.40 22.09 -2.71
C VAL A 19 -2.84 21.65 -2.41
N SER A 20 -3.81 22.41 -2.89
CA SER A 20 -5.23 22.07 -2.69
C SER A 20 -5.58 20.72 -3.29
N ARG A 21 -5.08 20.47 -4.49
CA ARG A 21 -5.31 19.20 -5.16
C ARG A 21 -4.66 18.05 -4.40
N SER A 22 -3.44 18.24 -3.94
CA SER A 22 -2.73 17.23 -3.19
C SER A 22 -3.46 16.87 -1.90
N LEU A 23 -3.95 17.88 -1.18
CA LEU A 23 -4.70 17.65 0.05
C LEU A 23 -5.99 16.87 -0.22
N ARG A 24 -6.67 17.21 -1.31
CA ARG A 24 -7.89 16.51 -1.70
C ARG A 24 -7.63 15.06 -2.04
N ILE A 25 -6.54 14.80 -2.76
CA ILE A 25 -6.14 13.44 -3.10
C ILE A 25 -5.81 12.64 -1.85
N VAL A 26 -5.10 13.25 -0.90
CA VAL A 26 -4.79 12.59 0.37
C VAL A 26 -6.08 12.17 1.09
N GLU A 27 -7.07 13.07 1.16
CA GLU A 27 -8.34 12.73 1.81
C GLU A 27 -9.08 11.61 1.08
N THR A 28 -9.06 11.63 -0.25
CA THR A 28 -9.66 10.58 -1.05
C THR A 28 -8.98 9.23 -0.78
N LEU A 29 -7.64 9.21 -0.79
CA LEU A 29 -6.90 7.97 -0.57
C LEU A 29 -7.13 7.43 0.85
N LYS A 30 -7.22 8.31 1.84
CA LYS A 30 -7.54 7.89 3.20
C LYS A 30 -8.90 7.21 3.27
N SER A 31 -9.90 7.81 2.62
CA SER A 31 -11.24 7.25 2.59
C SER A 31 -11.27 5.90 1.88
N GLU A 32 -10.57 5.80 0.76
CA GLU A 32 -10.49 4.55 0.02
C GLU A 32 -9.82 3.44 0.83
N LEU A 33 -8.79 3.80 1.61
CA LEU A 33 -8.12 2.84 2.47
C LEU A 33 -9.08 2.28 3.52
N LEU A 34 -9.84 3.16 4.18
CA LEU A 34 -10.82 2.74 5.17
C LEU A 34 -11.92 1.88 4.56
N GLU A 35 -12.42 2.28 3.39
CA GLU A 35 -13.45 1.50 2.71
C GLU A 35 -12.94 0.13 2.30
N GLY A 36 -11.69 0.05 1.86
CA GLY A 36 -11.08 -1.23 1.52
C GLY A 36 -11.02 -2.16 2.72
N ILE A 37 -10.60 -1.64 3.86
CA ILE A 37 -10.55 -2.41 5.10
C ILE A 37 -11.95 -2.90 5.48
N ALA A 38 -12.94 -2.03 5.42
CA ALA A 38 -14.32 -2.38 5.76
C ALA A 38 -14.88 -3.43 4.81
N THR A 39 -14.61 -3.29 3.52
CA THR A 39 -15.03 -4.25 2.51
C THR A 39 -14.43 -5.62 2.79
N LEU A 40 -13.14 -5.66 3.08
CA LEU A 40 -12.45 -6.91 3.39
C LEU A 40 -13.08 -7.58 4.61
N TYR A 41 -13.34 -6.82 5.66
CA TYR A 41 -13.94 -7.37 6.87
C TYR A 41 -15.32 -7.94 6.62
N ARG A 42 -16.13 -7.27 5.81
CA ARG A 42 -17.47 -7.77 5.50
C ARG A 42 -17.39 -9.10 4.75
N HIS A 43 -16.45 -9.22 3.80
CA HIS A 43 -16.32 -10.46 3.04
C HIS A 43 -15.76 -11.60 3.89
N LEU A 44 -14.84 -11.30 4.79
CA LEU A 44 -14.28 -12.32 5.66
C LEU A 44 -15.27 -12.79 6.73
N ALA A 45 -16.26 -11.96 7.06
CA ALA A 45 -17.27 -12.31 8.03
C ALA A 45 -18.32 -13.29 7.47
N ASP A 46 -18.41 -13.42 6.15
CA ASP A 46 -19.38 -14.30 5.51
C ASP A 46 -18.67 -15.42 4.77
N PRO A 47 -18.51 -16.59 5.42
CA PRO A 47 -17.78 -17.72 4.82
C PRO A 47 -18.51 -18.40 3.67
N VAL A 48 -19.74 -18.01 3.38
CA VAL A 48 -20.54 -18.62 2.32
C VAL A 48 -20.19 -18.05 0.95
N LEU A 49 -19.49 -16.92 0.90
CA LEU A 49 -19.13 -16.27 -0.36
C LEU A 49 -18.11 -17.12 -1.10
N GLU A 50 -18.45 -17.50 -2.33
CA GLU A 50 -17.66 -18.45 -3.13
C GLU A 50 -16.29 -17.92 -3.52
N ASP A 51 -16.14 -16.60 -3.70
CA ASP A 51 -14.92 -15.99 -4.20
C ASP A 51 -14.20 -15.15 -3.18
N THR A 52 -14.13 -15.62 -1.95
CA THR A 52 -13.43 -14.91 -0.89
C THR A 52 -11.96 -14.62 -1.27
N ARG A 53 -11.32 -15.57 -1.96
CA ARG A 53 -9.92 -15.41 -2.36
C ARG A 53 -9.73 -14.30 -3.38
N ASP A 54 -10.59 -14.23 -4.39
CA ASP A 54 -10.48 -13.17 -5.40
C ASP A 54 -10.78 -11.82 -4.82
N VAL A 55 -11.81 -11.73 -3.98
CA VAL A 55 -12.14 -10.47 -3.31
C VAL A 55 -11.00 -10.03 -2.39
N ALA A 56 -10.43 -10.97 -1.65
CA ALA A 56 -9.31 -10.67 -0.76
C ALA A 56 -8.10 -10.19 -1.55
N ALA A 57 -7.76 -10.88 -2.64
CA ALA A 57 -6.62 -10.49 -3.47
C ALA A 57 -6.82 -9.10 -4.05
N ASP A 58 -8.01 -8.81 -4.57
CA ASP A 58 -8.33 -7.51 -5.15
C ASP A 58 -8.25 -6.41 -4.11
N THR A 59 -8.91 -6.61 -2.98
CA THR A 59 -8.99 -5.60 -1.93
C THR A 59 -7.63 -5.35 -1.29
N LEU A 60 -6.89 -6.41 -0.99
CA LEU A 60 -5.58 -6.27 -0.38
C LEU A 60 -4.59 -5.61 -1.34
N SER A 61 -4.63 -5.98 -2.62
CA SER A 61 -3.79 -5.35 -3.63
C SER A 61 -4.09 -3.87 -3.74
N GLU A 62 -5.36 -3.50 -3.72
CA GLU A 62 -5.76 -2.11 -3.77
C GLU A 62 -5.23 -1.33 -2.57
N MET A 63 -5.32 -1.91 -1.38
CA MET A 63 -4.79 -1.26 -0.19
C MET A 63 -3.28 -1.05 -0.26
N ILE A 64 -2.55 -2.01 -0.83
CA ILE A 64 -1.11 -1.87 -1.01
C ILE A 64 -0.80 -0.72 -1.99
N VAL A 65 -1.52 -0.67 -3.11
CA VAL A 65 -1.35 0.41 -4.08
C VAL A 65 -1.67 1.75 -3.44
N ILE A 66 -2.77 1.83 -2.71
CA ILE A 66 -3.15 3.06 -2.00
C ILE A 66 -2.06 3.46 -1.02
N GLY A 67 -1.47 2.49 -0.32
CA GLY A 67 -0.37 2.76 0.60
C GLY A 67 0.81 3.45 -0.10
N TYR A 68 1.22 2.95 -1.26
CA TYR A 68 2.29 3.59 -2.03
C TYR A 68 1.91 4.98 -2.49
N LEU A 69 0.70 5.14 -3.01
CA LEU A 69 0.25 6.43 -3.53
C LEU A 69 0.11 7.47 -2.42
N LEU A 70 -0.45 7.07 -1.29
CA LEU A 70 -0.56 7.95 -0.14
C LEU A 70 0.81 8.34 0.38
N GLY A 71 1.72 7.38 0.49
CA GLY A 71 3.09 7.67 0.87
C GLY A 71 3.72 8.72 -0.03
N LYS A 72 3.52 8.58 -1.35
CA LYS A 72 4.06 9.54 -2.31
C LYS A 72 3.52 10.96 -2.06
N ARG A 73 2.22 11.06 -1.78
CA ARG A 73 1.62 12.37 -1.49
C ARG A 73 2.16 12.98 -0.19
N LEU A 74 2.59 12.14 0.74
CA LEU A 74 3.14 12.60 2.02
C LEU A 74 4.66 12.81 1.97
N GLY A 75 5.27 12.69 0.80
CA GLY A 75 6.70 12.91 0.65
C GLY A 75 7.57 11.68 0.79
N VAL A 76 6.96 10.50 0.78
CA VAL A 76 7.70 9.25 0.86
C VAL A 76 7.70 8.60 -0.52
N ASP A 77 8.87 8.57 -1.18
CA ASP A 77 8.93 7.97 -2.50
C ASP A 77 8.87 6.43 -2.41
N TYR A 78 8.70 5.79 -3.56
CA TYR A 78 8.50 4.34 -3.62
C TYR A 78 9.73 3.58 -3.11
N SER A 79 10.92 4.07 -3.40
CA SER A 79 12.14 3.43 -2.91
C SER A 79 12.20 3.42 -1.39
N ARG A 80 11.82 4.53 -0.79
CA ARG A 80 11.81 4.64 0.66
C ARG A 80 10.76 3.73 1.28
N MET A 81 9.58 3.65 0.66
CA MET A 81 8.56 2.69 1.08
C MET A 81 9.11 1.27 1.06
N ASP A 82 9.77 0.90 -0.04
CA ASP A 82 10.29 -0.46 -0.19
C ASP A 82 11.39 -0.77 0.82
N ARG A 83 12.23 0.21 1.13
CA ARG A 83 13.25 0.02 2.17
C ARG A 83 12.62 -0.22 3.54
N HIS A 84 11.57 0.51 3.86
CA HIS A 84 10.85 0.30 5.12
C HIS A 84 10.15 -1.04 5.17
N ILE A 85 9.55 -1.45 4.06
CA ILE A 85 8.92 -2.77 3.98
C ILE A 85 9.96 -3.87 4.19
N SER A 86 11.09 -3.76 3.51
CA SER A 86 12.18 -4.75 3.65
C SER A 86 12.70 -4.80 5.08
N LYS A 87 12.81 -3.65 5.73
CA LYS A 87 13.24 -3.59 7.13
C LYS A 87 12.24 -4.30 8.05
N LYS A 88 10.96 -4.10 7.82
CA LYS A 88 9.92 -4.76 8.63
C LYS A 88 9.95 -6.27 8.47
N ILE A 89 10.16 -6.74 7.24
CA ILE A 89 10.29 -8.17 6.98
C ILE A 89 11.50 -8.72 7.71
N ARG A 90 12.63 -8.05 7.60
CA ARG A 90 13.86 -8.49 8.25
C ARG A 90 13.72 -8.55 9.77
N LEU A 91 13.09 -7.52 10.36
CA LEU A 91 12.87 -7.52 11.81
C LEU A 91 11.94 -8.65 12.24
N GLY A 92 10.91 -8.94 11.45
CA GLY A 92 10.05 -10.07 11.72
C GLY A 92 10.76 -11.39 11.67
N LEU A 93 11.72 -11.54 10.73
CA LEU A 93 12.53 -12.73 10.63
C LEU A 93 13.48 -12.87 11.82
N ILE A 94 14.15 -11.78 12.18
CA ILE A 94 15.09 -11.78 13.32
C ILE A 94 14.38 -12.10 14.62
N ASN A 95 13.20 -11.54 14.82
CA ASN A 95 12.43 -11.72 16.04
C ASN A 95 11.60 -12.99 16.04
N GLU A 96 11.66 -13.78 14.97
CA GLU A 96 10.91 -15.03 14.84
C GLU A 96 9.43 -14.85 15.18
N ASN A 97 8.74 -13.89 14.48
CA ASN A 97 7.33 -13.70 14.77
C ASN A 97 6.55 -14.98 14.48
N GLU A 98 5.34 -15.07 15.00
CA GLU A 98 4.56 -16.31 14.94
C GLU A 98 4.27 -16.77 13.51
N ILE A 99 4.06 -15.82 12.58
CA ILE A 99 3.80 -16.17 11.19
C ILE A 99 5.02 -16.87 10.58
N GLU A 100 6.21 -16.35 10.84
CA GLU A 100 7.42 -16.99 10.34
C GLU A 100 7.66 -18.32 11.02
N LYS A 101 7.50 -18.36 12.34
CA LYS A 101 7.76 -19.56 13.13
C LYS A 101 6.91 -20.74 12.71
N TYR A 102 5.62 -20.50 12.43
CA TYR A 102 4.69 -21.59 12.13
C TYR A 102 4.49 -21.83 10.64
N PHE A 103 4.68 -20.83 9.79
CA PHE A 103 4.35 -20.95 8.38
C PHE A 103 5.49 -20.61 7.43
N GLY A 104 6.51 -19.89 7.88
CA GLY A 104 7.60 -19.46 7.00
C GLY A 104 7.19 -18.40 6.00
N ASP A 105 6.10 -17.70 6.25
CA ASP A 105 5.53 -16.77 5.28
C ASP A 105 6.39 -15.54 5.03
N LEU A 106 7.10 -15.06 6.05
CA LEU A 106 7.97 -13.89 5.85
C LEU A 106 9.18 -14.22 4.98
N SER A 107 9.75 -15.40 5.15
CA SER A 107 10.84 -15.87 4.29
C SER A 107 10.37 -15.98 2.85
N GLU A 108 9.17 -16.52 2.67
CA GLU A 108 8.57 -16.66 1.36
C GLU A 108 8.31 -15.29 0.73
N LEU A 109 7.76 -14.36 1.50
CA LEU A 109 7.52 -13.00 1.03
C LEU A 109 8.82 -12.32 0.64
N ALA A 110 9.86 -12.47 1.44
CA ALA A 110 11.17 -11.89 1.14
C ALA A 110 11.69 -12.40 -0.21
N ARG A 111 11.58 -13.71 -0.45
CA ARG A 111 12.00 -14.30 -1.72
C ARG A 111 11.17 -13.79 -2.89
N ALA A 112 9.85 -13.70 -2.70
CA ALA A 112 8.95 -13.19 -3.74
C ALA A 112 9.30 -11.75 -4.11
N ARG A 113 9.60 -10.93 -3.12
CA ARG A 113 9.93 -9.53 -3.37
C ARG A 113 11.29 -9.35 -4.04
N SER A 114 12.21 -10.26 -3.83
CA SER A 114 13.52 -10.20 -4.48
C SER A 114 13.52 -10.79 -5.89
N GLY A 115 12.40 -11.38 -6.31
CA GLY A 115 12.30 -12.01 -7.62
C GLY A 115 12.85 -13.43 -7.65
N GLU A 116 13.18 -14.01 -6.50
CA GLU A 116 13.70 -15.36 -6.43
C GLU A 116 12.62 -16.44 -6.43
N ALA A 117 11.40 -16.07 -6.07
CA ALA A 117 10.30 -17.02 -6.08
C ALA A 117 9.85 -17.29 -7.51
N SER A 118 9.68 -18.51 -7.86
CA SER A 118 9.26 -18.87 -9.19
C SER A 118 8.26 -20.00 -9.16
#